data_be90374b753c9ec890fd9a1fc552b948
#
_entry.id   be90374b753c9ec890fd9a1fc552b948
#
_cell.length_a   1.000
_cell.length_b   1.000
_cell.length_c   1.000
_cell.angle_alpha   90.00
_cell.angle_beta   90.00
_cell.angle_gamma   90.00
#
_symmetry.space_group_name_H-M   'P 1'
#
loop_
_entity.id
_entity.type
_entity.pdbx_description
1 polymer ?
#
loop_
_entity_poly.entity_id
_entity_poly.type
_entity_poly.pdbx_seq_one_letter_code
_entity_poly.pdbx_strand_id
1 'polypeptide(L)'
;MKGRTRFIDIDNQEAGLAAAKINAATCRKGGKVLVLEPSEEAEAQSSRFLAFTQHFKVQGQSANLVFFRDTDHKHGPLEAFLATLRAHRDIRVLYGPFNNDFVEQIIKLGKTEAAIGDVAKIVHDLNVNSTQKLKDGLIDIVVDSNPAQEAFQATIFIAREHGFETTFTQRPVNFQLYTSENLPIDDFV
;
A
#
# COMPACT_ATOMS: atom_id res chain seq x y z
N MET A 1 33.24 18.12 -5.90
CA MET A 1 32.71 17.03 -5.03
C MET A 1 31.56 16.37 -5.76
N LYS A 2 31.64 15.07 -6.08
CA LYS A 2 30.43 14.33 -6.54
C LYS A 2 29.48 14.27 -5.35
N GLY A 3 28.31 14.89 -5.48
CA GLY A 3 27.30 14.87 -4.42
C GLY A 3 26.94 13.42 -4.08
N ARG A 4 27.12 13.02 -2.83
CA ARG A 4 26.63 11.73 -2.34
C ARG A 4 25.14 11.90 -2.09
N THR A 5 24.33 11.37 -2.97
CA THR A 5 22.90 11.19 -2.72
C THR A 5 22.74 9.96 -1.83
N ARG A 6 22.16 10.12 -0.66
CA ARG A 6 21.77 9.02 0.21
C ARG A 6 20.24 8.94 0.25
N PHE A 7 19.73 7.77 0.01
CA PHE A 7 18.31 7.48 0.09
C PHE A 7 17.99 6.98 1.50
N ILE A 8 16.96 7.52 2.12
CA ILE A 8 16.45 7.10 3.42
C ILE A 8 14.97 6.83 3.21
N ASP A 9 14.62 5.56 3.24
CA ASP A 9 13.27 5.05 2.97
C ASP A 9 13.15 3.67 3.65
N ILE A 10 11.95 3.13 3.67
CA ILE A 10 11.70 1.73 4.03
C ILE A 10 12.22 0.80 2.92
N ASP A 11 12.33 -0.49 3.22
CA ASP A 11 12.45 -1.50 2.18
C ASP A 11 11.08 -1.74 1.52
N ASN A 12 10.87 -1.13 0.36
CA ASN A 12 9.62 -1.22 -0.40
C ASN A 12 9.37 -2.64 -0.93
N GLN A 13 10.40 -3.46 -1.15
CA GLN A 13 10.23 -4.87 -1.53
C GLN A 13 9.72 -5.68 -0.35
N GLU A 14 10.29 -5.50 0.85
CA GLU A 14 9.79 -6.15 2.07
C GLU A 14 8.36 -5.74 2.40
N ALA A 15 8.00 -4.47 2.23
CA ALA A 15 6.63 -3.98 2.43
C ALA A 15 5.64 -4.64 1.45
N GLY A 16 6.00 -4.75 0.16
CA GLY A 16 5.21 -5.46 -0.85
C GLY A 16 5.08 -6.95 -0.56
N LEU A 17 6.15 -7.60 -0.11
CA LEU A 17 6.16 -9.01 0.29
C LEU A 17 5.28 -9.26 1.53
N ALA A 18 5.31 -8.37 2.52
CA ALA A 18 4.44 -8.46 3.70
C ALA A 18 2.97 -8.38 3.30
N ALA A 19 2.61 -7.40 2.45
CA ALA A 19 1.27 -7.29 1.89
C ALA A 19 0.85 -8.57 1.15
N ALA A 20 1.74 -9.16 0.34
CA ALA A 20 1.46 -10.40 -0.38
C ALA A 20 1.16 -11.57 0.57
N LYS A 21 1.92 -11.74 1.65
CA LYS A 21 1.70 -12.78 2.65
C LYS A 21 0.37 -12.63 3.37
N ILE A 22 -0.02 -11.39 3.71
CA ILE A 22 -1.31 -11.10 4.32
C ILE A 22 -2.44 -11.46 3.35
N ASN A 23 -2.35 -11.01 2.09
CA ASN A 23 -3.34 -11.30 1.05
C ASN A 23 -3.48 -12.82 0.80
N ALA A 24 -2.36 -13.54 0.69
CA ALA A 24 -2.36 -14.99 0.52
C ALA A 24 -3.04 -15.71 1.71
N ALA A 25 -2.83 -15.23 2.93
CA ALA A 25 -3.49 -15.77 4.12
C ALA A 25 -5.00 -15.53 4.10
N THR A 26 -5.46 -14.38 3.64
CA THR A 26 -6.89 -14.04 3.50
C THR A 26 -7.55 -14.91 2.42
N CYS A 27 -6.84 -15.24 1.32
CA CYS A 27 -7.35 -16.04 0.22
C CYS A 27 -7.16 -17.55 0.38
N ARG A 28 -6.71 -18.07 1.52
CA ARG A 28 -6.43 -19.51 1.75
C ARG A 28 -7.59 -20.44 1.44
N LYS A 29 -8.83 -19.97 1.56
CA LYS A 29 -10.05 -20.76 1.28
C LYS A 29 -10.53 -20.63 -0.18
N GLY A 30 -9.69 -20.10 -1.05
CA GLY A 30 -10.02 -19.74 -2.42
C GLY A 30 -10.38 -18.26 -2.54
N GLY A 31 -10.31 -17.76 -3.77
CA GLY A 31 -10.57 -16.37 -4.10
C GLY A 31 -9.38 -15.74 -4.84
N LYS A 32 -9.64 -14.56 -5.40
CA LYS A 32 -8.65 -13.78 -6.14
C LYS A 32 -8.32 -12.48 -5.44
N VAL A 33 -7.16 -11.97 -5.76
CA VAL A 33 -6.71 -10.63 -5.37
C VAL A 33 -6.79 -9.72 -6.59
N LEU A 34 -7.53 -8.63 -6.49
CA LEU A 34 -7.50 -7.56 -7.46
C LEU A 34 -6.35 -6.61 -7.09
N VAL A 35 -5.37 -6.53 -7.98
CA VAL A 35 -4.15 -5.74 -7.77
C VAL A 35 -4.21 -4.49 -8.63
N LEU A 36 -4.10 -3.32 -8.02
CA LEU A 36 -3.98 -2.06 -8.73
C LEU A 36 -2.55 -1.89 -9.24
N GLU A 37 -2.39 -1.63 -10.53
CA GLU A 37 -1.08 -1.41 -11.13
C GLU A 37 -0.64 0.04 -10.92
N PRO A 38 0.58 0.30 -10.40
CA PRO A 38 1.11 1.65 -10.27
C PRO A 38 1.47 2.25 -11.63
N SER A 39 1.64 3.58 -11.67
CA SER A 39 2.27 4.24 -12.81
C SER A 39 3.76 3.85 -12.91
N GLU A 40 4.30 3.81 -14.11
CA GLU A 40 5.71 3.43 -14.34
C GLU A 40 6.73 4.38 -13.70
N GLU A 41 6.33 5.63 -13.42
CA GLU A 41 7.19 6.67 -12.85
C GLU A 41 7.36 6.57 -11.33
N ALA A 42 6.54 5.76 -10.66
CA ALA A 42 6.53 5.64 -9.20
C ALA A 42 7.38 4.46 -8.72
N GLU A 43 8.68 4.65 -8.54
CA GLU A 43 9.67 3.61 -8.21
C GLU A 43 9.30 2.81 -6.94
N ALA A 44 8.96 3.49 -5.84
CA ALA A 44 8.57 2.84 -4.59
C ALA A 44 7.32 1.95 -4.76
N GLN A 45 6.30 2.47 -5.43
CA GLN A 45 5.06 1.74 -5.71
C GLN A 45 5.31 0.55 -6.64
N SER A 46 6.15 0.74 -7.65
CA SER A 46 6.57 -0.32 -8.58
C SER A 46 7.34 -1.43 -7.85
N SER A 47 8.23 -1.08 -6.91
CA SER A 47 8.96 -2.04 -6.09
C SER A 47 8.01 -2.87 -5.21
N ARG A 48 7.03 -2.23 -4.56
CA ARG A 48 5.98 -2.90 -3.78
C ARG A 48 5.16 -3.86 -4.64
N PHE A 49 4.71 -3.39 -5.81
CA PHE A 49 3.93 -4.17 -6.77
C PHE A 49 4.69 -5.40 -7.28
N LEU A 50 5.96 -5.22 -7.67
CA LEU A 50 6.79 -6.32 -8.19
C LEU A 50 7.05 -7.39 -7.12
N ALA A 51 7.40 -6.99 -5.89
CA ALA A 51 7.62 -7.94 -4.80
C ALA A 51 6.33 -8.70 -4.45
N PHE A 52 5.18 -7.99 -4.43
CA PHE A 52 3.87 -8.60 -4.23
C PHE A 52 3.57 -9.67 -5.29
N THR A 53 3.66 -9.32 -6.56
CA THR A 53 3.32 -10.22 -7.67
C THR A 53 4.30 -11.39 -7.79
N GLN A 54 5.59 -11.15 -7.54
CA GLN A 54 6.62 -12.18 -7.53
C GLN A 54 6.36 -13.24 -6.45
N HIS A 55 5.85 -12.86 -5.27
CA HIS A 55 5.48 -13.81 -4.22
C HIS A 55 4.45 -14.82 -4.74
N PHE A 56 3.36 -14.37 -5.35
CA PHE A 56 2.33 -15.24 -5.92
C PHE A 56 2.87 -16.10 -7.07
N LYS A 57 3.77 -15.55 -7.89
CA LYS A 57 4.42 -16.28 -8.97
C LYS A 57 5.27 -17.44 -8.45
N VAL A 58 6.11 -17.21 -7.45
CA VAL A 58 6.97 -18.23 -6.84
C VAL A 58 6.15 -19.34 -6.19
N GLN A 59 4.99 -19.00 -5.62
CA GLN A 59 4.07 -19.99 -5.03
C GLN A 59 3.20 -20.74 -6.07
N GLY A 60 3.37 -20.47 -7.36
CA GLY A 60 2.52 -21.05 -8.40
C GLY A 60 1.07 -20.56 -8.40
N GLN A 61 0.80 -19.41 -7.77
CA GLN A 61 -0.53 -18.85 -7.53
C GLN A 61 -0.84 -17.63 -8.41
N SER A 62 -0.11 -17.40 -9.50
CA SER A 62 -0.32 -16.25 -10.39
C SER A 62 -1.74 -16.15 -10.94
N ALA A 63 -2.44 -17.30 -11.11
CA ALA A 63 -3.83 -17.33 -11.56
C ALA A 63 -4.83 -16.74 -10.56
N ASN A 64 -4.39 -16.52 -9.31
CA ASN A 64 -5.20 -15.85 -8.27
C ASN A 64 -5.13 -14.32 -8.34
N LEU A 65 -4.32 -13.77 -9.23
CA LEU A 65 -4.19 -12.31 -9.41
C LEU A 65 -5.03 -11.84 -10.59
N VAL A 66 -5.77 -10.76 -10.37
CA VAL A 66 -6.46 -9.97 -11.40
C VAL A 66 -5.84 -8.59 -11.35
N PHE A 67 -5.38 -8.09 -12.49
CA PHE A 67 -4.72 -6.78 -12.57
C PHE A 67 -5.68 -5.72 -13.07
N PHE A 68 -5.57 -4.53 -12.52
CA PHE A 68 -6.33 -3.36 -12.95
C PHE A 68 -5.44 -2.12 -12.99
N ARG A 69 -5.49 -1.43 -14.13
CA ARG A 69 -4.86 -0.12 -14.32
C ARG A 69 -5.94 0.93 -14.56
N ASP A 70 -5.79 2.09 -13.96
CA ASP A 70 -6.80 3.18 -14.01
C ASP A 70 -6.75 4.05 -15.28
N THR A 71 -5.85 3.73 -16.22
CA THR A 71 -5.66 4.47 -17.48
C THR A 71 -6.43 3.85 -18.64
N ASP A 72 -6.75 4.69 -19.64
CA ASP A 72 -7.21 4.29 -20.99
C ASP A 72 -8.57 3.56 -21.06
N HIS A 73 -9.50 3.86 -20.15
CA HIS A 73 -10.83 3.28 -20.17
C HIS A 73 -11.85 4.17 -20.90
N LYS A 74 -12.50 3.63 -21.94
CA LYS A 74 -13.49 4.33 -22.77
C LYS A 74 -14.66 4.96 -21.97
N HIS A 75 -15.06 4.34 -20.86
CA HIS A 75 -16.17 4.77 -20.00
C HIS A 75 -15.69 5.30 -18.64
N GLY A 76 -14.39 5.58 -18.53
CA GLY A 76 -13.74 5.99 -17.29
C GLY A 76 -13.28 4.82 -16.40
N PRO A 77 -12.28 5.08 -15.54
CA PRO A 77 -11.62 4.03 -14.76
C PRO A 77 -12.56 3.37 -13.75
N LEU A 78 -13.48 4.12 -13.16
CA LEU A 78 -14.38 3.61 -12.14
C LEU A 78 -15.38 2.59 -12.68
N GLU A 79 -16.00 2.86 -13.82
CA GLU A 79 -16.92 1.91 -14.47
C GLU A 79 -16.18 0.65 -14.94
N ALA A 80 -14.97 0.79 -15.48
CA ALA A 80 -14.12 -0.34 -15.85
C ALA A 80 -13.73 -1.19 -14.64
N PHE A 81 -13.42 -0.56 -13.50
CA PHE A 81 -13.16 -1.24 -12.24
C PHE A 81 -14.37 -2.06 -11.77
N LEU A 82 -15.56 -1.44 -11.76
CA LEU A 82 -16.80 -2.14 -11.40
C LEU A 82 -17.12 -3.29 -12.36
N ALA A 83 -16.88 -3.13 -13.66
CA ALA A 83 -17.03 -4.21 -14.62
C ALA A 83 -16.08 -5.37 -14.34
N THR A 84 -14.82 -5.09 -13.94
CA THR A 84 -13.86 -6.11 -13.53
C THR A 84 -14.32 -6.88 -12.29
N LEU A 85 -14.85 -6.19 -11.28
CA LEU A 85 -15.41 -6.85 -10.09
C LEU A 85 -16.62 -7.73 -10.43
N ARG A 86 -17.49 -7.26 -11.32
CA ARG A 86 -18.66 -8.05 -11.78
C ARG A 86 -18.26 -9.30 -12.56
N ALA A 87 -17.18 -9.21 -13.35
CA ALA A 87 -16.62 -10.34 -14.11
C ALA A 87 -15.91 -11.37 -13.23
N HIS A 88 -15.36 -10.94 -12.09
CA HIS A 88 -14.57 -11.77 -11.16
C HIS A 88 -15.20 -11.77 -9.77
N ARG A 89 -16.33 -12.44 -9.60
CA ARG A 89 -17.08 -12.53 -8.32
C ARG A 89 -16.35 -13.28 -7.22
N ASP A 90 -15.25 -13.92 -7.55
CA ASP A 90 -14.35 -14.62 -6.63
C ASP A 90 -13.22 -13.75 -6.08
N ILE A 91 -13.20 -12.45 -6.40
CA ILE A 91 -12.30 -11.49 -5.75
C ILE A 91 -12.67 -11.37 -4.27
N ARG A 92 -11.67 -11.48 -3.40
CA ARG A 92 -11.80 -11.39 -1.93
C ARG A 92 -10.95 -10.28 -1.35
N VAL A 93 -9.94 -9.83 -2.06
CA VAL A 93 -9.02 -8.79 -1.60
C VAL A 93 -8.74 -7.82 -2.74
N LEU A 94 -8.70 -6.53 -2.40
CA LEU A 94 -8.16 -5.45 -3.21
C LEU A 94 -6.80 -5.06 -2.62
N TYR A 95 -5.76 -5.10 -3.43
CA TYR A 95 -4.44 -4.60 -3.07
C TYR A 95 -4.08 -3.37 -3.89
N GLY A 96 -3.81 -2.25 -3.19
CA GLY A 96 -3.27 -1.02 -3.76
C GLY A 96 -1.86 -0.76 -3.22
N PRO A 97 -0.78 -0.84 -4.05
CA PRO A 97 0.57 -0.50 -3.62
C PRO A 97 0.76 1.01 -3.38
N PHE A 98 -0.31 1.77 -3.42
CA PHE A 98 -0.40 3.22 -3.27
C PHE A 98 -1.78 3.61 -2.70
N ASN A 99 -1.92 4.88 -2.33
CA ASN A 99 -3.18 5.49 -1.97
C ASN A 99 -3.31 6.84 -2.71
N ASN A 100 -4.14 6.89 -3.74
CA ASN A 100 -4.39 8.05 -4.57
C ASN A 100 -5.90 8.31 -4.72
N ASP A 101 -6.28 9.34 -5.45
CA ASP A 101 -7.68 9.73 -5.65
C ASP A 101 -8.54 8.61 -6.25
N PHE A 102 -7.98 7.74 -7.10
CA PHE A 102 -8.70 6.60 -7.65
C PHE A 102 -9.00 5.55 -6.58
N VAL A 103 -8.01 5.19 -5.75
CA VAL A 103 -8.19 4.29 -4.60
C VAL A 103 -9.24 4.87 -3.65
N GLU A 104 -9.19 6.18 -3.42
CA GLU A 104 -10.16 6.89 -2.59
C GLU A 104 -11.61 6.75 -3.12
N GLN A 105 -11.80 6.87 -4.44
CA GLN A 105 -13.11 6.70 -5.08
C GLN A 105 -13.61 5.26 -4.94
N ILE A 106 -12.74 4.26 -5.18
CA ILE A 106 -13.09 2.84 -5.01
C ILE A 106 -13.55 2.56 -3.57
N ILE A 107 -12.79 3.04 -2.59
CA ILE A 107 -13.12 2.80 -1.17
C ILE A 107 -14.46 3.43 -0.80
N LYS A 108 -14.77 4.64 -1.28
CA LYS A 108 -16.06 5.29 -1.07
C LYS A 108 -17.24 4.49 -1.63
N LEU A 109 -17.05 3.82 -2.77
CA LEU A 109 -18.07 2.94 -3.35
C LEU A 109 -18.39 1.72 -2.48
N GLY A 110 -17.50 1.29 -1.61
CA GLY A 110 -17.75 0.21 -0.66
C GLY A 110 -18.94 0.47 0.27
N LYS A 111 -19.36 1.72 0.43
CA LYS A 111 -20.59 2.08 1.20
C LYS A 111 -21.89 1.82 0.45
N THR A 112 -21.87 1.78 -0.87
CA THR A 112 -23.06 1.68 -1.73
C THR A 112 -23.08 0.44 -2.61
N GLU A 113 -21.91 -0.10 -2.93
CA GLU A 113 -21.72 -1.26 -3.80
C GLU A 113 -21.32 -2.48 -2.98
N ALA A 114 -22.23 -3.39 -2.71
CA ALA A 114 -21.98 -4.61 -1.92
C ALA A 114 -20.79 -5.42 -2.47
N ALA A 115 -20.59 -5.45 -3.79
CA ALA A 115 -19.47 -6.15 -4.42
C ALA A 115 -18.08 -5.63 -3.99
N ILE A 116 -18.00 -4.40 -3.49
CA ILE A 116 -16.77 -3.80 -2.93
C ILE A 116 -16.78 -3.89 -1.41
N GLY A 117 -17.96 -3.81 -0.77
CA GLY A 117 -18.12 -3.88 0.68
C GLY A 117 -17.51 -5.15 1.27
N ASP A 118 -17.74 -6.28 0.61
CA ASP A 118 -17.31 -7.62 1.06
C ASP A 118 -15.84 -7.95 0.72
N VAL A 119 -15.14 -7.07 0.00
CA VAL A 119 -13.74 -7.26 -0.39
C VAL A 119 -12.82 -6.61 0.63
N ALA A 120 -11.91 -7.37 1.23
CA ALA A 120 -10.88 -6.82 2.11
C ALA A 120 -9.94 -5.88 1.34
N LYS A 121 -9.60 -4.74 1.93
CA LYS A 121 -8.84 -3.68 1.29
C LYS A 121 -7.52 -3.44 2.01
N ILE A 122 -6.43 -3.68 1.32
CA ILE A 122 -5.07 -3.47 1.80
C ILE A 122 -4.41 -2.44 0.90
N VAL A 123 -4.03 -1.32 1.48
CA VAL A 123 -3.41 -0.19 0.77
C VAL A 123 -2.13 0.25 1.45
N HIS A 124 -1.38 1.13 0.79
CA HIS A 124 -0.20 1.74 1.39
C HIS A 124 -0.47 3.19 1.80
N ASP A 125 0.44 3.70 2.64
CA ASP A 125 0.57 5.09 3.09
C ASP A 125 -0.58 5.58 3.99
N LEU A 126 -0.27 5.66 5.29
CA LEU A 126 -1.17 6.20 6.30
C LEU A 126 -1.23 7.73 6.18
N ASN A 127 -2.44 8.27 6.09
CA ASN A 127 -2.71 9.70 6.10
C ASN A 127 -4.06 9.96 6.79
N VAL A 128 -4.47 11.22 6.92
CA VAL A 128 -5.73 11.59 7.57
C VAL A 128 -6.93 10.85 6.96
N ASN A 129 -6.96 10.72 5.62
CA ASN A 129 -8.06 10.06 4.93
C ASN A 129 -8.07 8.54 5.14
N SER A 130 -6.92 7.87 5.02
CA SER A 130 -6.81 6.43 5.25
C SER A 130 -7.03 6.07 6.72
N THR A 131 -6.59 6.91 7.65
CA THR A 131 -6.87 6.78 9.09
C THR A 131 -8.37 6.79 9.36
N GLN A 132 -9.11 7.75 8.80
CA GLN A 132 -10.56 7.80 8.99
C GLN A 132 -11.26 6.58 8.37
N LYS A 133 -10.78 6.10 7.21
CA LYS A 133 -11.34 4.92 6.55
C LYS A 133 -11.05 3.61 7.29
N LEU A 134 -9.91 3.50 7.96
CA LEU A 134 -9.64 2.40 8.90
C LEU A 134 -10.65 2.43 10.06
N LYS A 135 -10.85 3.60 10.70
CA LYS A 135 -11.85 3.79 11.76
C LYS A 135 -13.28 3.43 11.31
N ASP A 136 -13.62 3.77 10.07
CA ASP A 136 -14.93 3.50 9.46
C ASP A 136 -15.09 2.05 8.95
N GLY A 137 -14.06 1.20 9.02
CA GLY A 137 -14.06 -0.17 8.48
C GLY A 137 -14.12 -0.24 6.96
N LEU A 138 -13.71 0.82 6.26
CA LEU A 138 -13.68 0.88 4.79
C LEU A 138 -12.35 0.43 4.19
N ILE A 139 -11.30 0.43 4.99
CA ILE A 139 -9.99 -0.18 4.75
C ILE A 139 -9.72 -1.15 5.90
N ASP A 140 -9.13 -2.29 5.61
CA ASP A 140 -8.82 -3.29 6.63
C ASP A 140 -7.39 -3.14 7.15
N ILE A 141 -6.44 -2.86 6.24
CA ILE A 141 -5.02 -2.72 6.59
C ILE A 141 -4.39 -1.61 5.75
N VAL A 142 -3.58 -0.79 6.42
CA VAL A 142 -2.64 0.14 5.78
C VAL A 142 -1.21 -0.30 6.08
N VAL A 143 -0.39 -0.42 5.04
CA VAL A 143 1.06 -0.58 5.14
C VAL A 143 1.69 0.81 5.02
N ASP A 144 2.26 1.31 6.11
CA ASP A 144 2.77 2.68 6.18
C ASP A 144 4.29 2.74 6.05
N SER A 145 4.80 3.71 5.29
CA SER A 145 6.23 3.95 5.12
C SER A 145 6.91 4.55 6.36
N ASN A 146 6.16 4.94 7.38
CA ASN A 146 6.67 5.54 8.60
C ASN A 146 7.46 6.84 8.35
N PRO A 147 6.83 7.86 7.74
CA PRO A 147 7.50 9.08 7.31
C PRO A 147 8.12 9.88 8.45
N ALA A 148 7.58 9.75 9.67
CA ALA A 148 8.17 10.36 10.87
C ALA A 148 9.56 9.80 11.17
N GLN A 149 9.73 8.48 11.06
CA GLN A 149 11.01 7.82 11.25
C GLN A 149 11.98 8.13 10.10
N GLU A 150 11.49 8.22 8.86
CA GLU A 150 12.31 8.66 7.71
C GLU A 150 12.87 10.06 7.95
N ALA A 151 12.01 11.02 8.32
CA ALA A 151 12.41 12.39 8.62
C ALA A 151 13.41 12.47 9.78
N PHE A 152 13.19 11.68 10.84
CA PHE A 152 14.10 11.60 11.98
C PHE A 152 15.48 11.06 11.57
N GLN A 153 15.53 9.97 10.80
CA GLN A 153 16.80 9.39 10.33
C GLN A 153 17.52 10.31 9.33
N ALA A 154 16.77 11.02 8.48
CA ALA A 154 17.32 12.04 7.59
C ALA A 154 17.96 13.20 8.37
N THR A 155 17.29 13.65 9.42
CA THR A 155 17.80 14.72 10.30
C THR A 155 19.11 14.31 10.99
N ILE A 156 19.17 13.09 11.54
CA ILE A 156 20.40 12.54 12.15
C ILE A 156 21.54 12.50 11.10
N PHE A 157 21.22 12.03 9.91
CA PHE A 157 22.21 11.95 8.83
C PHE A 157 22.76 13.34 8.46
N ILE A 158 21.88 14.33 8.22
CA ILE A 158 22.26 15.70 7.89
C ILE A 158 23.10 16.33 9.00
N ALA A 159 22.68 16.18 10.27
CA ALA A 159 23.42 16.71 11.40
C ALA A 159 24.87 16.20 11.42
N ARG A 160 25.06 14.89 11.22
CA ARG A 160 26.42 14.29 11.20
C ARG A 160 27.27 14.75 10.02
N GLU A 161 26.68 14.85 8.82
CA GLU A 161 27.39 15.36 7.64
C GLU A 161 27.87 16.81 7.82
N HIS A 162 27.20 17.58 8.65
CA HIS A 162 27.55 18.96 9.03
C HIS A 162 28.39 19.06 10.31
N GLY A 163 28.89 17.94 10.86
CA GLY A 163 29.80 17.93 12.00
C GLY A 163 29.10 18.12 13.36
N PHE A 164 27.79 18.03 13.44
CA PHE A 164 27.09 18.04 14.73
C PHE A 164 27.19 16.67 15.41
N GLU A 165 27.55 16.70 16.68
CA GLU A 165 27.50 15.49 17.51
C GLU A 165 26.05 15.12 17.82
N THR A 166 25.70 13.85 17.64
CA THR A 166 24.38 13.33 17.99
C THR A 166 24.54 12.06 18.81
N THR A 167 23.74 11.92 19.86
CA THR A 167 23.68 10.68 20.68
C THR A 167 22.84 9.59 20.01
N PHE A 168 22.05 9.95 19.00
CA PHE A 168 21.19 9.01 18.27
C PHE A 168 21.97 8.18 17.26
N THR A 169 21.68 6.88 17.21
CA THR A 169 22.25 5.97 16.22
C THR A 169 21.35 5.94 14.98
N GLN A 170 21.96 6.07 13.81
CA GLN A 170 21.23 5.88 12.56
C GLN A 170 20.80 4.42 12.42
N ARG A 171 19.53 4.19 12.10
CA ARG A 171 18.92 2.87 11.95
C ARG A 171 18.15 2.80 10.63
N PRO A 172 17.93 1.59 10.08
CA PRO A 172 16.97 1.41 8.99
C PRO A 172 15.58 1.90 9.40
N VAL A 173 14.84 2.41 8.44
CA VAL A 173 13.42 2.72 8.62
C VAL A 173 12.61 1.45 8.35
N ASN A 174 11.73 1.08 9.27
CA ASN A 174 10.85 -0.06 9.11
C ASN A 174 9.43 0.43 8.76
N PHE A 175 8.78 -0.22 7.78
CA PHE A 175 7.37 -0.01 7.54
C PHE A 175 6.53 -0.47 8.75
N GLN A 176 5.32 0.06 8.86
CA GLN A 176 4.37 -0.30 9.90
C GLN A 176 3.07 -0.83 9.29
N LEU A 177 2.35 -1.64 10.06
CA LEU A 177 1.03 -2.15 9.68
C LEU A 177 -0.01 -1.57 10.62
N TYR A 178 -1.02 -0.93 10.04
CA TYR A 178 -2.13 -0.36 10.79
C TYR A 178 -3.46 -1.00 10.43
N THR A 179 -4.22 -1.24 11.48
CA THR A 179 -5.65 -1.60 11.45
C THR A 179 -6.41 -0.55 12.27
N SER A 180 -7.72 -0.68 12.39
CA SER A 180 -8.53 0.19 13.27
C SER A 180 -8.08 0.17 14.74
N GLU A 181 -7.46 -0.94 15.19
CA GLU A 181 -7.14 -1.19 16.60
C GLU A 181 -5.78 -0.64 17.03
N ASN A 182 -4.88 -0.34 16.10
CA ASN A 182 -3.51 0.09 16.44
C ASN A 182 -3.09 1.40 15.78
N LEU A 183 -4.05 2.25 15.48
CA LEU A 183 -3.78 3.57 14.93
C LEU A 183 -2.89 4.40 15.88
N PRO A 184 -1.98 5.24 15.36
CA PRO A 184 -1.22 6.14 16.19
C PRO A 184 -2.21 7.06 16.95
N ILE A 185 -1.87 7.36 18.21
CA ILE A 185 -2.63 8.34 18.99
C ILE A 185 -2.52 9.67 18.23
N ASP A 186 -3.66 10.34 18.03
CA ASP A 186 -3.75 11.61 17.31
C ASP A 186 -2.97 12.71 18.08
N ASP A 187 -1.65 12.74 17.90
CA ASP A 187 -0.79 13.87 18.34
C ASP A 187 -0.70 14.96 17.25
N PHE A 188 -1.60 14.92 16.25
CA PHE A 188 -1.73 15.95 15.21
C PHE A 188 -2.86 16.92 15.57
N VAL A 189 -2.68 17.68 16.65
CA VAL A 189 -3.42 18.91 16.93
C VAL A 189 -2.49 20.11 16.78
#